data_001c18f102f2ab0b9e71481bd43434ef
#
_entry.id   001c18f102f2ab0b9e71481bd43434ef
#
_cell.length_a   1.000
_cell.length_b   1.000
_cell.length_c   1.000
_cell.angle_alpha   90.00
_cell.angle_beta   90.00
_cell.angle_gamma   90.00
#
_symmetry.space_group_name_H-M   'P 1'
#
loop_
_entity.id
_entity.type
_entity.pdbx_description
1 polymer ?
#
loop_
_entity_poly.entity_id
_entity_poly.type
_entity_poly.pdbx_seq_one_letter_code
_entity_poly.pdbx_strand_id
1 'polypeptide(L)'
;MHTYGGLNAALAVAAVLALAGLLALYYALAAAAFIALTSAKGLMHHPLRSALLFAALWTLAELARGSWFTGFPWGAGGYAHVDGPLAFLARYVGVYGVGFVAAALAALLALGGHVRWRRARTLAGMALLLALGAALWGWRHLDLQAAPAAGQKPLVTEVALMQGNIPQDEKFVPGTGVLDSLTWYGEQLQANRAPLIVGPETALPLLPRQLPDGYWDALLARYAGPDQAALLGVPLGDMEAGYTNSVVGLKAGQAEPYRYDKHHLVPFGEFIPPFFRWFVRMMNIPLGDFARGSVGQPSFEWQGQRLAPNVCYEDLFGAELAARFADPGAAPTAFVNVSNIAW
;
A
#
# COMPACT_ATOMS: atom_id res chain seq x y z
N MET A 1 15.53 -12.07 3.74
CA MET A 1 16.53 -12.04 4.84
C MET A 1 17.77 -12.88 4.50
N HIS A 2 17.65 -14.17 4.21
CA HIS A 2 18.82 -15.00 3.84
C HIS A 2 19.42 -14.56 2.51
N THR A 3 18.64 -14.54 1.45
CA THR A 3 19.07 -14.24 0.07
C THR A 3 19.60 -12.81 -0.07
N TYR A 4 18.82 -11.81 0.37
CA TYR A 4 19.13 -10.39 0.15
C TYR A 4 19.84 -9.70 1.32
N GLY A 5 19.78 -10.26 2.52
CA GLY A 5 20.37 -9.67 3.73
C GLY A 5 21.55 -10.45 4.30
N GLY A 6 22.00 -11.50 3.63
CA GLY A 6 23.17 -12.31 4.08
C GLY A 6 22.99 -12.99 5.44
N LEU A 7 21.78 -13.01 6.01
CA LEU A 7 21.52 -13.61 7.33
C LEU A 7 21.68 -15.13 7.27
N ASN A 8 22.33 -15.72 8.27
CA ASN A 8 22.38 -17.17 8.41
C ASN A 8 20.97 -17.79 8.34
N ALA A 9 20.82 -18.89 7.62
CA ALA A 9 19.51 -19.52 7.37
C ALA A 9 18.73 -19.84 8.67
N ALA A 10 19.41 -20.34 9.72
CA ALA A 10 18.76 -20.65 10.98
C ALA A 10 18.24 -19.38 11.68
N LEU A 11 19.01 -18.27 11.64
CA LEU A 11 18.58 -16.98 12.18
C LEU A 11 17.45 -16.37 11.35
N ALA A 12 17.46 -16.54 10.03
CA ALA A 12 16.37 -16.10 9.17
C ALA A 12 15.06 -16.83 9.50
N VAL A 13 15.10 -18.15 9.69
CA VAL A 13 13.96 -18.96 10.12
C VAL A 13 13.48 -18.51 11.50
N ALA A 14 14.38 -18.33 12.46
CA ALA A 14 14.03 -17.87 13.81
C ALA A 14 13.36 -16.48 13.77
N ALA A 15 13.85 -15.55 12.97
CA ALA A 15 13.28 -14.21 12.82
C ALA A 15 11.86 -14.27 12.20
N VAL A 16 11.64 -15.11 11.18
CA VAL A 16 10.31 -15.30 10.57
C VAL A 16 9.33 -15.89 11.58
N LEU A 17 9.75 -16.92 12.34
CA LEU A 17 8.91 -17.54 13.38
C LEU A 17 8.59 -16.56 14.51
N ALA A 18 9.57 -15.76 14.94
CA ALA A 18 9.37 -14.72 15.94
C ALA A 18 8.36 -13.65 15.49
N LEU A 19 8.50 -13.18 14.25
CA LEU A 19 7.54 -12.22 13.65
C LEU A 19 6.15 -12.83 13.53
N ALA A 20 6.04 -14.05 12.99
CA ALA A 20 4.77 -14.75 12.88
C ALA A 20 4.10 -14.96 14.23
N GLY A 21 4.88 -15.36 15.26
CA GLY A 21 4.41 -15.48 16.63
C GLY A 21 3.91 -14.16 17.22
N LEU A 22 4.66 -13.08 17.03
CA LEU A 22 4.25 -11.74 17.48
C LEU A 22 2.93 -11.30 16.82
N LEU A 23 2.82 -11.47 15.50
CA LEU A 23 1.60 -11.13 14.76
C LEU A 23 0.41 -12.01 15.17
N ALA A 24 0.64 -13.29 15.47
CA ALA A 24 -0.39 -14.19 15.96
C ALA A 24 -0.94 -13.80 17.34
N LEU A 25 -0.16 -13.11 18.18
CA LEU A 25 -0.61 -12.67 19.51
C LEU A 25 -1.80 -11.70 19.43
N TYR A 26 -1.90 -10.86 18.41
CA TYR A 26 -3.05 -9.98 18.24
C TYR A 26 -4.36 -10.78 18.16
N TYR A 27 -4.37 -11.84 17.36
CA TYR A 27 -5.54 -12.69 17.18
C TYR A 27 -5.77 -13.62 18.39
N ALA A 28 -4.71 -14.09 19.00
CA ALA A 28 -4.80 -14.90 20.21
C ALA A 28 -5.44 -14.10 21.37
N LEU A 29 -5.07 -12.84 21.55
CA LEU A 29 -5.66 -11.94 22.54
C LEU A 29 -7.12 -11.64 22.22
N ALA A 30 -7.47 -11.40 20.95
CA ALA A 30 -8.86 -11.21 20.52
C ALA A 30 -9.71 -12.47 20.81
N ALA A 31 -9.19 -13.66 20.51
CA ALA A 31 -9.86 -14.92 20.80
C ALA A 31 -10.04 -15.16 22.31
N ALA A 32 -9.00 -14.90 23.11
CA ALA A 32 -9.07 -15.01 24.56
C ALA A 32 -10.10 -14.04 25.15
N ALA A 33 -10.12 -12.79 24.69
CA ALA A 33 -11.11 -11.80 25.09
C ALA A 33 -12.53 -12.23 24.71
N PHE A 34 -12.71 -12.77 23.50
CA PHE A 34 -14.00 -13.31 23.06
C PHE A 34 -14.51 -14.41 23.99
N ILE A 35 -13.67 -15.40 24.31
CA ILE A 35 -14.03 -16.50 25.22
C ILE A 35 -14.37 -15.94 26.61
N ALA A 36 -13.55 -15.08 27.17
CA ALA A 36 -13.77 -14.52 28.51
C ALA A 36 -15.10 -13.73 28.57
N LEU A 37 -15.38 -12.86 27.59
CA LEU A 37 -16.57 -12.03 27.58
C LEU A 37 -17.85 -12.85 27.31
N THR A 38 -17.79 -13.85 26.45
CA THR A 38 -18.95 -14.69 26.14
C THR A 38 -19.28 -15.64 27.29
N SER A 39 -18.28 -16.21 27.96
CA SER A 39 -18.47 -17.09 29.13
C SER A 39 -19.03 -16.32 30.33
N ALA A 40 -18.48 -15.14 30.64
CA ALA A 40 -18.90 -14.34 31.79
C ALA A 40 -20.33 -13.77 31.68
N LYS A 41 -20.81 -13.50 30.46
CA LYS A 41 -22.09 -12.83 30.19
C LYS A 41 -23.18 -13.74 29.63
N GLY A 42 -22.95 -15.04 29.50
CA GLY A 42 -23.91 -15.98 28.90
C GLY A 42 -24.26 -15.64 27.43
N LEU A 43 -23.41 -14.87 26.75
CA LEU A 43 -23.66 -14.38 25.39
C LEU A 43 -23.74 -15.50 24.34
N MET A 44 -23.19 -16.67 24.64
CA MET A 44 -23.23 -17.84 23.73
C MET A 44 -24.65 -18.25 23.33
N HIS A 45 -25.66 -17.88 24.14
CA HIS A 45 -27.06 -18.07 23.80
C HIS A 45 -27.64 -17.04 22.82
N HIS A 46 -26.87 -16.00 22.48
CA HIS A 46 -27.26 -14.92 21.59
C HIS A 46 -26.33 -14.84 20.36
N PRO A 47 -26.54 -15.69 19.33
CA PRO A 47 -25.60 -15.87 18.23
C PRO A 47 -25.24 -14.56 17.50
N LEU A 48 -26.20 -13.65 17.31
CA LEU A 48 -25.94 -12.36 16.67
C LEU A 48 -25.01 -11.49 17.52
N ARG A 49 -25.24 -11.39 18.84
CA ARG A 49 -24.38 -10.59 19.73
C ARG A 49 -22.98 -11.16 19.82
N SER A 50 -22.88 -12.49 19.88
CA SER A 50 -21.58 -13.18 19.88
C SER A 50 -20.82 -12.98 18.58
N ALA A 51 -21.51 -13.07 17.44
CA ALA A 51 -20.89 -12.85 16.13
C ALA A 51 -20.39 -11.41 15.96
N LEU A 52 -21.18 -10.43 16.38
CA LEU A 52 -20.78 -9.02 16.34
C LEU A 52 -19.59 -8.74 17.29
N LEU A 53 -19.60 -9.35 18.49
CA LEU A 53 -18.47 -9.25 19.44
C LEU A 53 -17.20 -9.87 18.86
N PHE A 54 -17.32 -11.07 18.26
CA PHE A 54 -16.18 -11.71 17.58
C PHE A 54 -15.62 -10.82 16.47
N ALA A 55 -16.48 -10.32 15.58
CA ALA A 55 -16.07 -9.44 14.49
C ALA A 55 -15.41 -8.15 15.00
N ALA A 56 -15.95 -7.55 16.07
CA ALA A 56 -15.37 -6.35 16.67
C ALA A 56 -13.96 -6.62 17.24
N LEU A 57 -13.78 -7.69 17.99
CA LEU A 57 -12.49 -8.06 18.57
C LEU A 57 -11.47 -8.45 17.48
N TRP A 58 -11.90 -9.17 16.45
CA TRP A 58 -11.08 -9.51 15.30
C TRP A 58 -10.60 -8.24 14.58
N THR A 59 -11.52 -7.33 14.28
CA THR A 59 -11.20 -6.06 13.58
C THR A 59 -10.30 -5.17 14.43
N LEU A 60 -10.51 -5.12 15.76
CA LEU A 60 -9.61 -4.42 16.67
C LEU A 60 -8.19 -5.00 16.64
N ALA A 61 -8.05 -6.34 16.57
CA ALA A 61 -6.76 -6.99 16.42
C ALA A 61 -6.09 -6.61 15.09
N GLU A 62 -6.84 -6.58 13.98
CA GLU A 62 -6.32 -6.15 12.68
C GLU A 62 -5.91 -4.68 12.67
N LEU A 63 -6.71 -3.79 13.25
CA LEU A 63 -6.40 -2.36 13.37
C LEU A 63 -5.14 -2.14 14.24
N ALA A 64 -5.03 -2.84 15.37
CA ALA A 64 -3.85 -2.76 16.22
C ALA A 64 -2.60 -3.27 15.48
N ARG A 65 -2.70 -4.40 14.77
CA ARG A 65 -1.64 -4.95 13.93
C ARG A 65 -1.27 -4.00 12.79
N GLY A 66 -2.25 -3.33 12.20
CA GLY A 66 -2.05 -2.38 11.08
C GLY A 66 -1.51 -1.02 11.48
N SER A 67 -1.49 -0.68 12.80
CA SER A 67 -1.07 0.64 13.28
C SER A 67 0.02 0.64 14.34
N TRP A 68 0.08 -0.37 15.23
CA TRP A 68 1.08 -0.43 16.29
C TRP A 68 2.45 -0.84 15.74
N PHE A 69 3.52 -0.29 16.33
CA PHE A 69 4.91 -0.57 15.95
C PHE A 69 5.18 -0.32 14.46
N THR A 70 4.66 0.78 13.93
CA THR A 70 4.65 1.21 12.51
C THR A 70 3.63 0.49 11.64
N GLY A 71 2.94 -0.50 12.13
CA GLY A 71 1.92 -1.24 11.41
C GLY A 71 2.46 -2.37 10.53
N PHE A 72 1.68 -3.45 10.46
CA PHE A 72 1.87 -4.56 9.53
C PHE A 72 0.50 -4.91 8.91
N PRO A 73 -0.01 -4.13 7.95
CA PRO A 73 -1.38 -4.27 7.41
C PRO A 73 -1.53 -5.41 6.40
N TRP A 74 -0.44 -6.04 5.94
CA TRP A 74 -0.52 -7.15 4.97
C TRP A 74 -1.44 -8.26 5.46
N GLY A 75 -2.27 -8.76 4.54
CA GLY A 75 -3.18 -9.86 4.83
C GLY A 75 -4.34 -9.49 5.76
N ALA A 76 -4.76 -8.21 5.83
CA ALA A 76 -6.02 -7.86 6.46
C ALA A 76 -7.17 -8.59 5.78
N GLY A 77 -8.09 -9.17 6.58
CA GLY A 77 -9.12 -10.10 6.10
C GLY A 77 -10.04 -9.54 5.02
N GLY A 78 -10.20 -8.21 4.96
CA GLY A 78 -10.98 -7.55 3.92
C GLY A 78 -10.41 -7.69 2.52
N TYR A 79 -9.07 -7.84 2.37
CA TYR A 79 -8.44 -8.02 1.05
C TYR A 79 -8.83 -9.35 0.37
N ALA A 80 -9.22 -10.38 1.12
CA ALA A 80 -9.73 -11.61 0.55
C ALA A 80 -11.04 -11.45 -0.24
N HIS A 81 -11.67 -10.28 -0.15
CA HIS A 81 -12.96 -9.99 -0.77
C HIS A 81 -12.87 -8.97 -1.92
N VAL A 82 -11.67 -8.67 -2.44
CA VAL A 82 -11.46 -7.62 -3.47
C VAL A 82 -12.28 -7.88 -4.74
N ASP A 83 -12.41 -9.14 -5.14
CA ASP A 83 -13.23 -9.58 -6.28
C ASP A 83 -14.53 -10.28 -5.85
N GLY A 84 -14.82 -10.27 -4.54
CA GLY A 84 -15.95 -10.97 -3.96
C GLY A 84 -17.20 -10.09 -3.78
N PRO A 85 -18.32 -10.70 -3.33
CA PRO A 85 -19.58 -10.00 -3.15
C PRO A 85 -19.54 -8.91 -2.07
N LEU A 86 -18.53 -8.88 -1.18
CA LEU A 86 -18.36 -7.84 -0.17
C LEU A 86 -17.52 -6.66 -0.66
N ALA A 87 -16.91 -6.73 -1.85
CA ALA A 87 -16.03 -5.68 -2.38
C ALA A 87 -16.70 -4.29 -2.44
N PHE A 88 -18.00 -4.23 -2.70
CA PHE A 88 -18.73 -2.96 -2.76
C PHE A 88 -18.73 -2.18 -1.44
N LEU A 89 -18.57 -2.86 -0.31
CA LEU A 89 -18.50 -2.22 1.01
C LEU A 89 -17.21 -1.42 1.19
N ALA A 90 -16.15 -1.76 0.46
CA ALA A 90 -14.84 -1.13 0.63
C ALA A 90 -14.89 0.41 0.47
N ARG A 91 -15.73 0.92 -0.44
CA ARG A 91 -15.93 2.36 -0.67
C ARG A 91 -16.58 3.10 0.52
N TYR A 92 -17.27 2.39 1.42
CA TYR A 92 -18.00 2.98 2.56
C TYR A 92 -17.29 2.76 3.90
N VAL A 93 -16.73 1.57 4.09
CA VAL A 93 -16.18 1.13 5.38
C VAL A 93 -14.72 0.68 5.31
N GLY A 94 -14.07 0.79 4.15
CA GLY A 94 -12.69 0.39 3.94
C GLY A 94 -12.47 -1.11 4.11
N VAL A 95 -11.20 -1.52 4.01
CA VAL A 95 -10.79 -2.92 4.10
C VAL A 95 -11.13 -3.56 5.46
N TYR A 96 -10.98 -2.82 6.55
CA TYR A 96 -11.27 -3.32 7.90
C TYR A 96 -12.77 -3.51 8.14
N GLY A 97 -13.62 -2.64 7.57
CA GLY A 97 -15.08 -2.82 7.64
C GLY A 97 -15.55 -4.01 6.81
N VAL A 98 -14.93 -4.27 5.66
CA VAL A 98 -15.18 -5.50 4.87
C VAL A 98 -14.79 -6.73 5.70
N GLY A 99 -13.60 -6.72 6.33
CA GLY A 99 -13.14 -7.78 7.23
C GLY A 99 -14.11 -8.01 8.41
N PHE A 100 -14.63 -6.93 9.01
CA PHE A 100 -15.64 -7.02 10.07
C PHE A 100 -16.88 -7.77 9.62
N VAL A 101 -17.44 -7.40 8.46
CA VAL A 101 -18.65 -8.06 7.92
C VAL A 101 -18.36 -9.52 7.62
N ALA A 102 -17.22 -9.84 7.02
CA ALA A 102 -16.82 -11.22 6.74
C ALA A 102 -16.68 -12.05 8.01
N ALA A 103 -16.01 -11.51 9.05
CA ALA A 103 -15.85 -12.15 10.34
C ALA A 103 -17.20 -12.36 11.06
N ALA A 104 -18.11 -11.37 10.99
CA ALA A 104 -19.45 -11.50 11.56
C ALA A 104 -20.26 -12.61 10.88
N LEU A 105 -20.23 -12.69 9.55
CA LEU A 105 -20.89 -13.74 8.78
C LEU A 105 -20.33 -15.12 9.11
N ALA A 106 -19.00 -15.27 9.15
CA ALA A 106 -18.33 -16.53 9.51
C ALA A 106 -18.72 -16.99 10.93
N ALA A 107 -18.70 -16.07 11.90
CA ALA A 107 -19.10 -16.36 13.27
C ALA A 107 -20.60 -16.73 13.39
N LEU A 108 -21.50 -16.06 12.66
CA LEU A 108 -22.91 -16.40 12.60
C LEU A 108 -23.14 -17.80 12.04
N LEU A 109 -22.41 -18.18 10.99
CA LEU A 109 -22.42 -19.53 10.42
C LEU A 109 -21.99 -20.58 11.45
N ALA A 110 -20.85 -20.34 12.11
CA ALA A 110 -20.32 -21.26 13.10
C ALA A 110 -21.25 -21.43 14.32
N LEU A 111 -21.80 -20.33 14.84
CA LEU A 111 -22.67 -20.33 16.02
C LEU A 111 -24.10 -20.81 15.71
N GLY A 112 -24.59 -20.54 14.48
CA GLY A 112 -25.96 -20.90 14.05
C GLY A 112 -26.20 -22.42 14.02
N GLY A 113 -25.15 -23.22 13.85
CA GLY A 113 -25.19 -24.69 13.86
C GLY A 113 -25.57 -25.31 15.23
N HIS A 114 -25.40 -24.58 16.32
CA HIS A 114 -25.62 -25.07 17.70
C HIS A 114 -27.03 -24.80 18.24
N VAL A 115 -27.87 -24.01 17.55
CA VAL A 115 -29.20 -23.60 18.06
C VAL A 115 -30.34 -24.21 17.24
N ARG A 116 -30.92 -25.30 17.72
CA ARG A 116 -31.88 -26.15 17.05
C ARG A 116 -33.13 -25.45 16.50
N TRP A 117 -33.69 -24.44 17.18
CA TRP A 117 -34.99 -23.81 16.81
C TRP A 117 -34.87 -22.44 16.12
N ARG A 118 -33.69 -21.82 16.21
CA ARG A 118 -33.43 -20.53 15.57
C ARG A 118 -32.77 -20.67 14.19
N ARG A 119 -32.47 -21.91 13.76
CA ARG A 119 -31.81 -22.20 12.48
C ARG A 119 -32.51 -21.54 11.28
N ALA A 120 -33.83 -21.63 11.22
CA ALA A 120 -34.58 -21.06 10.09
C ALA A 120 -34.47 -19.52 10.03
N ARG A 121 -34.55 -18.83 11.17
CA ARG A 121 -34.41 -17.35 11.23
C ARG A 121 -32.98 -16.90 10.99
N THR A 122 -32.00 -17.62 11.51
CA THR A 122 -30.56 -17.31 11.30
C THR A 122 -30.18 -17.59 9.84
N LEU A 123 -30.61 -18.72 9.28
CA LEU A 123 -30.41 -19.06 7.87
C LEU A 123 -31.13 -18.09 6.94
N ALA A 124 -32.35 -17.68 7.26
CA ALA A 124 -33.08 -16.67 6.50
C ALA A 124 -32.40 -15.29 6.55
N GLY A 125 -31.91 -14.90 7.74
CA GLY A 125 -31.11 -13.65 7.88
C GLY A 125 -29.82 -13.69 7.09
N MET A 126 -29.13 -14.82 7.07
CA MET A 126 -27.91 -15.01 6.27
C MET A 126 -28.22 -15.03 4.77
N ALA A 127 -29.26 -15.72 4.35
CA ALA A 127 -29.70 -15.74 2.96
C ALA A 127 -30.10 -14.33 2.49
N LEU A 128 -30.76 -13.54 3.35
CA LEU A 128 -31.11 -12.15 3.07
C LEU A 128 -29.82 -11.28 2.94
N LEU A 129 -28.84 -11.44 3.82
CA LEU A 129 -27.56 -10.72 3.74
C LEU A 129 -26.75 -11.10 2.49
N LEU A 130 -26.75 -12.38 2.12
CA LEU A 130 -26.11 -12.85 0.89
C LEU A 130 -26.85 -12.35 -0.35
N ALA A 131 -28.18 -12.37 -0.33
CA ALA A 131 -29.01 -11.83 -1.41
C ALA A 131 -28.84 -10.31 -1.57
N LEU A 132 -28.77 -9.58 -0.46
CA LEU A 132 -28.49 -8.15 -0.46
C LEU A 132 -27.06 -7.87 -0.98
N GLY A 133 -26.08 -8.64 -0.53
CA GLY A 133 -24.72 -8.57 -1.03
C GLY A 133 -24.63 -8.85 -2.53
N ALA A 134 -25.31 -9.89 -3.01
CA ALA A 134 -25.38 -10.21 -4.43
C ALA A 134 -26.12 -9.13 -5.25
N ALA A 135 -27.18 -8.56 -4.73
CA ALA A 135 -27.92 -7.48 -5.37
C ALA A 135 -27.08 -6.19 -5.47
N LEU A 136 -26.37 -5.86 -4.40
CA LEU A 136 -25.46 -4.70 -4.36
C LEU A 136 -24.22 -4.92 -5.25
N TRP A 137 -23.71 -6.15 -5.30
CA TRP A 137 -22.63 -6.53 -6.23
C TRP A 137 -23.11 -6.44 -7.69
N GLY A 138 -24.29 -6.95 -7.99
CA GLY A 138 -24.91 -6.81 -9.31
C GLY A 138 -25.12 -5.35 -9.71
N TRP A 139 -25.64 -4.52 -8.79
CA TRP A 139 -25.79 -3.09 -9.04
C TRP A 139 -24.45 -2.41 -9.32
N ARG A 140 -23.41 -2.72 -8.54
CA ARG A 140 -22.06 -2.19 -8.79
C ARG A 140 -21.54 -2.55 -10.18
N HIS A 141 -21.75 -3.79 -10.65
CA HIS A 141 -21.35 -4.18 -12.01
C HIS A 141 -22.09 -3.38 -13.07
N LEU A 142 -23.37 -3.08 -12.84
CA LEU A 142 -24.16 -2.23 -13.74
C LEU A 142 -23.69 -0.77 -13.68
N ASP A 143 -23.38 -0.24 -12.49
CA ASP A 143 -22.90 1.13 -12.29
C ASP A 143 -21.49 1.35 -12.89
N LEU A 144 -20.59 0.35 -12.77
CA LEU A 144 -19.27 0.38 -13.41
C LEU A 144 -19.32 0.26 -14.94
N GLN A 145 -20.40 -0.30 -15.49
CA GLN A 145 -20.63 -0.37 -16.93
C GLN A 145 -21.46 0.83 -17.45
N ALA A 146 -22.00 1.64 -16.54
CA ALA A 146 -22.71 2.86 -16.94
C ALA A 146 -21.73 3.82 -17.61
N ALA A 147 -22.05 4.20 -18.85
CA ALA A 147 -21.29 5.19 -19.56
C ALA A 147 -21.21 6.51 -18.77
N PRO A 148 -20.11 7.27 -18.85
CA PRO A 148 -20.04 8.61 -18.28
C PRO A 148 -21.27 9.40 -18.64
N ALA A 149 -21.79 10.20 -17.70
CA ALA A 149 -22.98 11.02 -17.93
C ALA A 149 -22.85 11.77 -19.28
N ALA A 150 -23.93 11.77 -20.07
CA ALA A 150 -23.93 12.31 -21.41
C ALA A 150 -23.33 13.72 -21.43
N GLY A 151 -22.23 13.91 -22.14
CA GLY A 151 -21.49 15.19 -22.26
C GLY A 151 -20.20 15.27 -21.44
N GLN A 152 -19.92 14.37 -20.52
CA GLN A 152 -18.60 14.27 -19.88
C GLN A 152 -17.70 13.33 -20.69
N LYS A 153 -16.73 13.88 -21.41
CA LYS A 153 -15.65 13.06 -21.96
C LYS A 153 -14.85 12.50 -20.77
N PRO A 154 -14.66 11.17 -20.69
CA PRO A 154 -13.76 10.62 -19.68
C PRO A 154 -12.38 11.27 -19.88
N LEU A 155 -11.81 11.76 -18.79
CA LEU A 155 -10.45 12.29 -18.81
C LEU A 155 -9.50 11.08 -18.90
N VAL A 156 -9.14 10.70 -20.10
CA VAL A 156 -8.26 9.57 -20.39
C VAL A 156 -6.85 10.10 -20.60
N THR A 157 -5.92 9.60 -19.83
CA THR A 157 -4.49 9.86 -19.99
C THR A 157 -3.80 8.57 -20.41
N GLU A 158 -3.07 8.60 -21.50
CA GLU A 158 -2.18 7.51 -21.89
C GLU A 158 -0.93 7.54 -21.01
N VAL A 159 -0.59 6.39 -20.42
CA VAL A 159 0.52 6.25 -19.48
C VAL A 159 1.43 5.12 -19.91
N ALA A 160 2.73 5.37 -20.02
CA ALA A 160 3.74 4.33 -20.15
C ALA A 160 4.29 3.98 -18.77
N LEU A 161 4.05 2.76 -18.32
CA LEU A 161 4.65 2.21 -17.11
C LEU A 161 5.98 1.53 -17.46
N MET A 162 7.07 1.99 -16.87
CA MET A 162 8.40 1.43 -17.11
C MET A 162 8.73 0.35 -16.09
N GLN A 163 9.19 -0.80 -16.58
CA GLN A 163 9.60 -1.93 -15.75
C GLN A 163 10.91 -2.52 -16.29
N GLY A 164 12.04 -2.09 -15.72
CA GLY A 164 13.38 -2.53 -16.13
C GLY A 164 13.77 -3.91 -15.63
N ASN A 165 13.02 -4.48 -14.66
CA ASN A 165 13.32 -5.77 -14.01
C ASN A 165 14.77 -5.88 -13.50
N ILE A 166 15.33 -4.77 -13.02
CA ILE A 166 16.68 -4.76 -12.43
C ILE A 166 16.60 -5.49 -11.08
N PRO A 167 17.35 -6.58 -10.86
CA PRO A 167 17.31 -7.33 -9.62
C PRO A 167 17.64 -6.46 -8.40
N GLN A 168 16.90 -6.65 -7.33
CA GLN A 168 17.03 -5.79 -6.14
C GLN A 168 18.39 -5.92 -5.45
N ASP A 169 19.00 -7.07 -5.49
CA ASP A 169 20.34 -7.36 -4.93
C ASP A 169 21.48 -6.76 -5.77
N GLU A 170 21.25 -6.50 -7.05
CA GLU A 170 22.23 -5.89 -7.95
C GLU A 170 22.05 -4.38 -8.12
N LYS A 171 20.82 -3.88 -7.93
CA LYS A 171 20.39 -2.52 -8.25
C LYS A 171 21.31 -1.42 -7.71
N PHE A 172 21.88 -1.60 -6.54
CA PHE A 172 22.77 -0.65 -5.89
C PHE A 172 24.25 -1.01 -6.01
N VAL A 173 24.61 -2.03 -6.78
CA VAL A 173 26.00 -2.43 -7.00
C VAL A 173 26.62 -1.52 -8.07
N PRO A 174 27.68 -0.76 -7.73
CA PRO A 174 28.39 0.08 -8.70
C PRO A 174 29.00 -0.76 -9.83
N GLY A 175 28.87 -0.29 -11.07
CA GLY A 175 29.44 -0.97 -12.24
C GLY A 175 28.59 -2.07 -12.86
N THR A 176 27.50 -2.50 -12.20
CA THR A 176 26.50 -3.43 -12.73
C THR A 176 25.12 -2.81 -12.63
N GLY A 177 24.32 -3.16 -11.64
CA GLY A 177 22.93 -2.75 -11.54
C GLY A 177 22.67 -1.24 -11.52
N VAL A 178 23.60 -0.44 -10.95
CA VAL A 178 23.51 1.03 -11.06
C VAL A 178 23.64 1.46 -12.52
N LEU A 179 24.66 0.94 -13.24
CA LEU A 179 24.88 1.28 -14.64
C LEU A 179 23.73 0.81 -15.52
N ASP A 180 23.25 -0.42 -15.31
CA ASP A 180 22.13 -1.00 -16.04
C ASP A 180 20.84 -0.18 -15.81
N SER A 181 20.59 0.24 -14.57
CA SER A 181 19.46 1.11 -14.25
C SER A 181 19.55 2.45 -14.98
N LEU A 182 20.68 3.14 -14.88
CA LEU A 182 20.85 4.45 -15.51
C LEU A 182 20.76 4.35 -17.04
N THR A 183 21.35 3.33 -17.64
CA THR A 183 21.32 3.11 -19.09
C THR A 183 19.89 2.81 -19.54
N TRP A 184 19.27 1.78 -18.99
CA TRP A 184 17.94 1.33 -19.42
C TRP A 184 16.86 2.40 -19.20
N TYR A 185 16.77 2.95 -17.98
CA TYR A 185 15.77 3.99 -17.72
C TYR A 185 16.07 5.28 -18.48
N GLY A 186 17.34 5.66 -18.64
CA GLY A 186 17.73 6.81 -19.44
C GLY A 186 17.29 6.68 -20.90
N GLU A 187 17.58 5.54 -21.53
CA GLU A 187 17.16 5.24 -22.91
C GLU A 187 15.62 5.26 -23.07
N GLN A 188 14.92 4.60 -22.15
CA GLN A 188 13.46 4.55 -22.18
C GLN A 188 12.83 5.95 -22.00
N LEU A 189 13.35 6.76 -21.07
CA LEU A 189 12.90 8.13 -20.84
C LEU A 189 13.12 9.04 -22.04
N GLN A 190 14.20 8.83 -22.79
CA GLN A 190 14.49 9.58 -24.00
C GLN A 190 13.65 9.12 -25.20
N ALA A 191 13.43 7.83 -25.35
CA ALA A 191 12.78 7.24 -26.51
C ALA A 191 11.25 7.25 -26.45
N ASN A 192 10.66 7.10 -25.24
CA ASN A 192 9.21 6.97 -25.07
C ASN A 192 8.48 8.27 -25.44
N ARG A 193 7.31 8.15 -26.08
CA ARG A 193 6.49 9.28 -26.54
C ARG A 193 5.13 9.38 -25.84
N ALA A 194 4.83 8.51 -24.89
CA ALA A 194 3.60 8.61 -24.12
C ALA A 194 3.50 9.98 -23.40
N PRO A 195 2.32 10.56 -23.28
CA PRO A 195 2.12 11.83 -22.59
C PRO A 195 2.57 11.82 -21.13
N LEU A 196 2.40 10.68 -20.44
CA LEU A 196 2.88 10.46 -19.07
C LEU A 196 3.72 9.19 -19.01
N ILE A 197 4.91 9.30 -18.45
CA ILE A 197 5.80 8.18 -18.21
C ILE A 197 5.98 7.99 -16.71
N VAL A 198 5.83 6.77 -16.22
CA VAL A 198 5.97 6.45 -14.80
C VAL A 198 7.05 5.38 -14.64
N GLY A 199 8.10 5.71 -13.90
CA GLY A 199 9.14 4.77 -13.49
C GLY A 199 8.89 4.22 -12.09
N PRO A 200 9.46 3.06 -11.76
CA PRO A 200 9.30 2.44 -10.44
C PRO A 200 10.09 3.18 -9.36
N GLU A 201 9.93 2.72 -8.13
CA GLU A 201 10.71 3.12 -6.97
C GLU A 201 12.21 3.00 -7.25
N THR A 202 12.96 4.06 -6.95
CA THR A 202 14.40 4.15 -7.22
C THR A 202 14.79 3.70 -8.64
N ALA A 203 14.02 4.11 -9.65
CA ALA A 203 14.37 3.89 -11.06
C ALA A 203 15.77 4.45 -11.38
N LEU A 204 16.10 5.59 -10.81
CA LEU A 204 17.46 6.14 -10.77
C LEU A 204 18.02 5.90 -9.35
N PRO A 205 18.96 4.95 -9.16
CA PRO A 205 19.41 4.54 -7.83
C PRO A 205 20.49 5.45 -7.22
N LEU A 206 20.73 6.60 -7.80
CA LEU A 206 21.67 7.63 -7.35
C LEU A 206 20.97 8.95 -7.08
N LEU A 207 21.53 9.75 -6.19
CA LEU A 207 21.13 11.14 -6.00
C LEU A 207 21.36 11.94 -7.29
N PRO A 208 20.56 12.95 -7.61
CA PRO A 208 20.76 13.77 -8.81
C PRO A 208 22.19 14.29 -8.98
N ARG A 209 22.83 14.70 -7.87
CA ARG A 209 24.24 15.17 -7.87
C ARG A 209 25.30 14.08 -8.07
N GLN A 210 24.93 12.81 -8.00
CA GLN A 210 25.81 11.65 -8.19
C GLN A 210 25.64 11.02 -9.58
N LEU A 211 24.66 11.48 -10.35
CA LEU A 211 24.47 11.05 -11.72
C LEU A 211 25.64 11.51 -12.60
N PRO A 212 25.92 10.81 -13.70
CA PRO A 212 26.88 11.26 -14.69
C PRO A 212 26.63 12.70 -15.13
N ASP A 213 27.70 13.43 -15.47
CA ASP A 213 27.62 14.81 -15.90
C ASP A 213 26.61 14.99 -17.06
N GLY A 214 25.72 15.96 -16.92
CA GLY A 214 24.68 16.26 -17.89
C GLY A 214 23.49 15.29 -17.92
N TYR A 215 23.52 14.16 -17.21
CA TYR A 215 22.40 13.20 -17.24
C TYR A 215 21.11 13.80 -16.69
N TRP A 216 21.17 14.47 -15.53
CA TRP A 216 20.00 15.11 -14.93
C TRP A 216 19.50 16.29 -15.78
N ASP A 217 20.41 17.11 -16.28
CA ASP A 217 20.08 18.24 -17.14
C ASP A 217 19.42 17.80 -18.44
N ALA A 218 19.88 16.69 -19.03
CA ALA A 218 19.26 16.10 -20.22
C ALA A 218 17.82 15.62 -19.94
N LEU A 219 17.54 15.06 -18.74
CA LEU A 219 16.17 14.71 -18.35
C LEU A 219 15.29 15.95 -18.14
N LEU A 220 15.79 16.99 -17.48
CA LEU A 220 15.05 18.23 -17.31
C LEU A 220 14.72 18.87 -18.66
N ALA A 221 15.71 18.95 -19.58
CA ALA A 221 15.51 19.47 -20.92
C ALA A 221 14.51 18.63 -21.73
N ARG A 222 14.54 17.31 -21.58
CA ARG A 222 13.64 16.38 -22.28
C ARG A 222 12.17 16.62 -21.93
N TYR A 223 11.85 16.97 -20.67
CA TYR A 223 10.50 17.20 -20.18
C TYR A 223 10.16 18.69 -20.02
N ALA A 224 10.96 19.58 -20.60
CA ALA A 224 10.67 21.02 -20.63
C ALA A 224 9.53 21.40 -21.59
N GLY A 225 9.18 20.52 -22.54
CA GLY A 225 8.06 20.71 -23.47
C GLY A 225 6.70 20.39 -22.84
N PRO A 226 5.59 20.94 -23.42
CA PRO A 226 4.25 20.83 -22.83
C PRO A 226 3.57 19.46 -23.02
N ASP A 227 4.10 18.61 -23.90
CA ASP A 227 3.38 17.44 -24.39
C ASP A 227 3.62 16.19 -23.53
N GLN A 228 4.67 16.19 -22.71
CA GLN A 228 5.07 15.03 -21.94
C GLN A 228 5.46 15.38 -20.51
N ALA A 229 5.22 14.42 -19.60
CA ALA A 229 5.64 14.47 -18.22
C ALA A 229 6.19 13.10 -17.77
N ALA A 230 6.98 13.10 -16.70
CA ALA A 230 7.45 11.87 -16.08
C ALA A 230 7.29 11.92 -14.55
N LEU A 231 6.98 10.77 -13.95
CA LEU A 231 7.08 10.51 -12.51
C LEU A 231 8.11 9.40 -12.30
N LEU A 232 9.15 9.66 -11.53
CA LEU A 232 10.29 8.76 -11.38
C LEU A 232 10.65 8.58 -9.90
N GLY A 233 10.86 7.33 -9.48
CA GLY A 233 11.46 7.06 -8.19
C GLY A 233 12.96 7.42 -8.19
N VAL A 234 13.37 8.33 -7.30
CA VAL A 234 14.75 8.83 -7.18
C VAL A 234 15.05 9.14 -5.70
N PRO A 235 16.18 8.70 -5.15
CA PRO A 235 16.58 9.16 -3.81
C PRO A 235 16.92 10.64 -3.87
N LEU A 236 16.47 11.40 -2.86
CA LEU A 236 16.76 12.82 -2.72
C LEU A 236 17.38 13.11 -1.35
N GLY A 237 17.85 14.35 -1.18
CA GLY A 237 18.40 14.81 0.10
C GLY A 237 19.94 14.82 0.15
N ASP A 238 20.45 15.02 1.35
CA ASP A 238 21.88 15.12 1.64
C ASP A 238 22.21 14.63 3.06
N MET A 239 23.45 14.81 3.50
CA MET A 239 23.87 14.38 4.83
C MET A 239 23.31 15.24 5.96
N GLU A 240 22.92 16.47 5.69
CA GLU A 240 22.41 17.42 6.69
C GLU A 240 20.89 17.27 6.85
N ALA A 241 20.14 17.27 5.74
CA ALA A 241 18.67 17.12 5.74
C ALA A 241 18.22 15.64 5.85
N GLY A 242 19.13 14.70 5.65
CA GLY A 242 18.83 13.28 5.51
C GLY A 242 18.42 12.91 4.08
N TYR A 243 18.43 11.60 3.81
CA TYR A 243 18.03 11.05 2.51
C TYR A 243 16.58 10.62 2.54
N THR A 244 15.85 10.82 1.44
CA THR A 244 14.46 10.40 1.27
C THR A 244 14.32 9.44 0.08
N ASN A 245 13.43 8.47 0.19
CA ASN A 245 12.94 7.69 -0.93
C ASN A 245 11.81 8.51 -1.59
N SER A 246 12.02 8.99 -2.80
CA SER A 246 11.17 10.06 -3.35
C SER A 246 10.66 9.73 -4.74
N VAL A 247 9.56 10.39 -5.11
CA VAL A 247 9.07 10.48 -6.49
C VAL A 247 9.29 11.90 -6.99
N VAL A 248 10.03 12.01 -8.07
CA VAL A 248 10.24 13.28 -8.78
C VAL A 248 9.32 13.37 -9.97
N GLY A 249 8.64 14.50 -10.13
CA GLY A 249 7.80 14.79 -11.29
C GLY A 249 8.45 15.86 -12.19
N LEU A 250 8.64 15.51 -13.46
CA LEU A 250 9.21 16.36 -14.49
C LEU A 250 8.13 16.77 -15.49
N LYS A 251 7.95 18.06 -15.70
CA LYS A 251 7.03 18.63 -16.72
C LYS A 251 7.41 20.07 -17.06
N ALA A 252 6.85 20.59 -18.14
CA ALA A 252 6.99 22.00 -18.52
C ALA A 252 6.47 22.98 -17.46
N GLY A 253 7.05 24.17 -17.41
CA GLY A 253 6.55 25.30 -16.61
C GLY A 253 6.83 25.21 -15.12
N GLN A 254 7.70 24.31 -14.67
CA GLN A 254 8.16 24.22 -13.29
C GLN A 254 9.57 24.80 -13.16
N ALA A 255 9.77 25.67 -12.15
CA ALA A 255 11.11 26.15 -11.81
C ALA A 255 11.94 25.05 -11.15
N GLU A 256 11.29 24.21 -10.35
CA GLU A 256 11.87 23.02 -9.74
C GLU A 256 10.98 21.81 -9.99
N PRO A 257 11.56 20.60 -10.12
CA PRO A 257 10.79 19.38 -10.24
C PRO A 257 9.83 19.18 -9.07
N TYR A 258 8.66 18.62 -9.36
CA TYR A 258 7.76 18.16 -8.30
C TYR A 258 8.46 17.11 -7.45
N ARG A 259 8.14 17.12 -6.14
CA ARG A 259 8.71 16.21 -5.15
C ARG A 259 7.62 15.62 -4.28
N TYR A 260 7.67 14.31 -4.11
CA TYR A 260 6.97 13.54 -3.09
C TYR A 260 7.97 12.69 -2.35
N ASP A 261 7.99 12.76 -1.04
CA ASP A 261 8.86 11.95 -0.19
C ASP A 261 8.05 10.87 0.51
N LYS A 262 8.53 9.64 0.46
CA LYS A 262 7.90 8.51 1.14
C LYS A 262 7.69 8.82 2.62
N HIS A 263 6.45 8.72 3.07
CA HIS A 263 6.07 8.97 4.46
C HIS A 263 6.21 7.71 5.30
N HIS A 264 5.64 6.60 4.82
CA HIS A 264 5.65 5.33 5.55
C HIS A 264 6.85 4.48 5.18
N LEU A 265 7.87 4.51 6.05
CA LEU A 265 9.15 3.80 5.82
C LEU A 265 9.06 2.34 6.24
N VAL A 266 9.73 1.46 5.49
CA VAL A 266 9.82 0.02 5.76
C VAL A 266 10.71 -0.24 6.97
N PRO A 267 10.21 -0.86 8.06
CA PRO A 267 11.04 -1.27 9.18
C PRO A 267 12.15 -2.23 8.71
N PHE A 268 13.36 -2.05 9.20
CA PHE A 268 14.58 -2.79 8.84
C PHE A 268 15.00 -2.68 7.37
N GLY A 269 14.25 -2.00 6.53
CA GLY A 269 14.59 -1.71 5.14
C GLY A 269 15.01 -0.25 4.94
N GLU A 270 14.28 0.69 5.49
CA GLU A 270 14.48 2.12 5.31
C GLU A 270 14.74 2.87 6.62
N PHE A 271 14.39 2.27 7.74
CA PHE A 271 14.76 2.78 9.06
C PHE A 271 14.94 1.63 10.06
N ILE A 272 15.68 1.90 11.14
CA ILE A 272 15.92 0.94 12.21
C ILE A 272 14.95 1.25 13.35
N PRO A 273 13.99 0.34 13.67
CA PRO A 273 13.11 0.53 14.81
C PRO A 273 13.89 0.73 16.11
N PRO A 274 13.37 1.52 17.07
CA PRO A 274 13.98 1.68 18.39
C PRO A 274 14.31 0.32 19.00
N PHE A 275 15.43 0.22 19.71
CA PHE A 275 15.97 -0.98 20.35
C PHE A 275 16.55 -2.07 19.41
N PHE A 276 16.45 -1.96 18.09
CA PHE A 276 16.97 -2.98 17.16
C PHE A 276 18.31 -2.61 16.48
N ARG A 277 18.98 -1.53 16.86
CA ARG A 277 20.27 -1.13 16.27
C ARG A 277 21.35 -2.20 16.43
N TRP A 278 21.37 -2.95 17.53
CA TRP A 278 22.29 -4.06 17.74
C TRP A 278 22.07 -5.19 16.72
N PHE A 279 20.83 -5.49 16.40
CA PHE A 279 20.46 -6.52 15.41
C PHE A 279 20.93 -6.16 14.02
N VAL A 280 20.71 -4.92 13.59
CA VAL A 280 21.15 -4.43 12.27
C VAL A 280 22.67 -4.43 12.13
N ARG A 281 23.39 -4.04 13.21
CA ARG A 281 24.88 -4.13 13.23
C ARG A 281 25.37 -5.58 13.08
N MET A 282 24.69 -6.52 13.72
CA MET A 282 24.99 -7.95 13.60
C MET A 282 24.75 -8.48 12.18
N MET A 283 23.78 -7.91 11.48
CA MET A 283 23.39 -8.28 10.11
C MET A 283 24.23 -7.64 9.02
N ASN A 284 25.09 -6.68 9.37
CA ASN A 284 25.89 -5.91 8.42
C ASN A 284 25.09 -5.35 7.22
N ILE A 285 23.82 -4.97 7.47
CA ILE A 285 22.94 -4.39 6.47
C ILE A 285 23.36 -2.93 6.26
N PRO A 286 23.72 -2.52 5.05
CA PRO A 286 24.11 -1.13 4.74
C PRO A 286 22.82 -0.27 4.65
N LEU A 287 22.14 -0.08 5.77
CA LEU A 287 20.92 0.72 5.83
C LEU A 287 21.26 2.11 6.36
N GLY A 288 20.91 3.13 5.57
CA GLY A 288 20.75 4.48 6.07
C GLY A 288 19.39 4.63 6.73
N ASP A 289 19.28 5.42 7.80
CA ASP A 289 17.97 5.89 8.26
C ASP A 289 17.49 6.93 7.24
N PHE A 290 16.47 6.58 6.45
CA PHE A 290 15.83 7.55 5.57
C PHE A 290 15.00 8.54 6.37
N ALA A 291 14.95 9.77 5.90
CA ALA A 291 14.04 10.78 6.41
C ALA A 291 12.62 10.55 5.85
N ARG A 292 11.61 10.88 6.67
CA ARG A 292 10.20 10.71 6.31
C ARG A 292 9.65 11.97 5.67
N GLY A 293 8.86 11.81 4.61
CA GLY A 293 7.99 12.86 4.11
C GLY A 293 6.82 13.16 5.05
N SER A 294 6.09 14.22 4.78
CA SER A 294 4.84 14.54 5.48
C SER A 294 3.65 13.74 4.94
N VAL A 295 2.60 13.57 5.76
CA VAL A 295 1.30 13.08 5.29
C VAL A 295 0.60 14.19 4.50
N GLY A 296 -0.18 13.83 3.48
CA GLY A 296 -0.99 14.80 2.74
C GLY A 296 -0.21 15.70 1.78
N GLN A 297 0.96 15.28 1.31
CA GLN A 297 1.75 16.03 0.34
C GLN A 297 0.94 16.33 -0.94
N PRO A 298 1.20 17.46 -1.64
CA PRO A 298 0.47 17.84 -2.84
C PRO A 298 0.54 16.80 -3.95
N SER A 299 -0.48 16.76 -4.80
CA SER A 299 -0.50 15.89 -5.98
C SER A 299 0.29 16.50 -7.13
N PHE A 300 0.79 15.65 -8.03
CA PHE A 300 1.38 16.09 -9.30
C PHE A 300 0.25 16.38 -10.30
N GLU A 301 0.19 17.61 -10.78
CA GLU A 301 -0.84 18.04 -11.74
C GLU A 301 -0.37 17.80 -13.17
N TRP A 302 -1.14 17.03 -13.95
CA TRP A 302 -0.85 16.77 -15.35
C TRP A 302 -2.15 16.63 -16.15
N GLN A 303 -2.28 17.43 -17.22
CA GLN A 303 -3.42 17.41 -18.16
C GLN A 303 -4.80 17.35 -17.46
N GLY A 304 -4.98 18.17 -16.42
CA GLY A 304 -6.21 18.23 -15.65
C GLY A 304 -6.40 17.12 -14.63
N GLN A 305 -5.48 16.17 -14.53
CA GLN A 305 -5.42 15.17 -13.50
C GLN A 305 -4.56 15.64 -12.32
N ARG A 306 -4.94 15.24 -11.12
CA ARG A 306 -4.16 15.37 -9.89
C ARG A 306 -3.70 13.98 -9.49
N LEU A 307 -2.46 13.65 -9.81
CA LEU A 307 -1.86 12.36 -9.58
C LEU A 307 -1.21 12.35 -8.19
N ALA A 308 -1.62 11.43 -7.33
CA ALA A 308 -1.07 11.27 -5.99
C ALA A 308 -0.07 10.11 -5.96
N PRO A 309 1.25 10.37 -6.02
CA PRO A 309 2.24 9.32 -5.84
C PRO A 309 2.18 8.73 -4.44
N ASN A 310 2.48 7.46 -4.35
CA ASN A 310 2.84 6.75 -3.14
C ASN A 310 3.89 5.69 -3.49
N VAL A 311 4.69 5.26 -2.52
CA VAL A 311 5.86 4.43 -2.80
C VAL A 311 5.71 3.08 -2.13
N CYS A 312 5.77 2.01 -2.96
CA CYS A 312 5.79 0.63 -2.50
C CYS A 312 4.56 0.31 -1.61
N TYR A 313 4.74 -0.16 -0.39
CA TYR A 313 3.67 -0.59 0.50
C TYR A 313 2.88 0.53 1.19
N GLU A 314 3.13 1.79 0.88
CA GLU A 314 2.31 2.91 1.35
C GLU A 314 0.84 2.78 0.95
N ASP A 315 0.54 2.08 -0.14
CA ASP A 315 -0.82 1.79 -0.60
C ASP A 315 -1.67 0.98 0.40
N LEU A 316 -1.04 0.31 1.35
CA LEU A 316 -1.71 -0.42 2.43
C LEU A 316 -2.21 0.48 3.58
N PHE A 317 -1.72 1.72 3.66
CA PHE A 317 -2.05 2.66 4.74
C PHE A 317 -3.18 3.63 4.33
N GLY A 318 -4.38 3.09 4.21
CA GLY A 318 -5.55 3.83 3.71
C GLY A 318 -5.85 5.14 4.44
N ALA A 319 -5.54 5.26 5.75
CA ALA A 319 -5.71 6.50 6.50
C ALA A 319 -4.75 7.61 6.03
N GLU A 320 -3.51 7.26 5.70
CA GLU A 320 -2.51 8.20 5.17
C GLU A 320 -2.86 8.63 3.73
N LEU A 321 -3.31 7.70 2.91
CA LEU A 321 -3.82 8.00 1.56
C LEU A 321 -5.06 8.90 1.62
N ALA A 322 -5.97 8.64 2.54
CA ALA A 322 -7.19 9.42 2.73
C ALA A 322 -6.92 10.87 3.15
N ALA A 323 -5.80 11.15 3.82
CA ALA A 323 -5.43 12.50 4.21
C ALA A 323 -5.28 13.46 3.01
N ARG A 324 -4.99 12.93 1.81
CA ARG A 324 -4.92 13.72 0.56
C ARG A 324 -6.27 14.22 0.07
N PHE A 325 -7.37 13.70 0.62
CA PHE A 325 -8.73 14.11 0.29
C PHE A 325 -9.32 15.11 1.32
N ALA A 326 -8.51 15.58 2.29
CA ALA A 326 -8.96 16.52 3.30
C ALA A 326 -9.43 17.85 2.71
N ASP A 327 -8.79 18.30 1.63
CA ASP A 327 -9.25 19.43 0.81
C ASP A 327 -9.86 18.92 -0.49
N PRO A 328 -11.20 19.05 -0.68
CA PRO A 328 -11.86 18.63 -1.90
C PRO A 328 -11.32 19.31 -3.17
N GLY A 329 -10.85 20.56 -3.06
CA GLY A 329 -10.28 21.32 -4.17
C GLY A 329 -8.93 20.76 -4.66
N ALA A 330 -8.15 20.19 -3.74
CA ALA A 330 -6.84 19.59 -4.01
C ALA A 330 -6.89 18.05 -4.08
N ALA A 331 -8.05 17.43 -3.88
CA ALA A 331 -8.22 15.97 -3.85
C ALA A 331 -7.67 15.32 -5.13
N PRO A 332 -6.91 14.23 -5.01
CA PRO A 332 -6.35 13.53 -6.17
C PRO A 332 -7.46 12.91 -7.03
N THR A 333 -7.19 12.82 -8.33
CA THR A 333 -8.05 12.13 -9.30
C THR A 333 -7.60 10.70 -9.54
N ALA A 334 -6.32 10.40 -9.29
CA ALA A 334 -5.75 9.05 -9.39
C ALA A 334 -4.56 8.90 -8.43
N PHE A 335 -4.37 7.69 -7.94
CA PHE A 335 -3.14 7.28 -7.26
C PHE A 335 -2.13 6.71 -8.25
N VAL A 336 -0.85 6.94 -7.97
CA VAL A 336 0.27 6.36 -8.73
C VAL A 336 1.19 5.66 -7.73
N ASN A 337 1.04 4.35 -7.60
CA ASN A 337 1.98 3.57 -6.78
C ASN A 337 3.24 3.26 -7.60
N VAL A 338 4.39 3.68 -7.08
CA VAL A 338 5.69 3.33 -7.62
C VAL A 338 6.35 2.30 -6.72
N SER A 339 6.56 1.10 -7.23
CA SER A 339 7.17 0.00 -6.50
C SER A 339 8.18 -0.72 -7.37
N ASN A 340 9.27 -1.16 -6.78
CA ASN A 340 10.18 -2.09 -7.44
C ASN A 340 9.82 -3.52 -7.02
N ILE A 341 9.34 -4.32 -7.96
CA ILE A 341 8.90 -5.71 -7.73
C ILE A 341 9.91 -6.75 -8.21
N ALA A 342 11.12 -6.36 -8.54
CA ALA A 342 12.21 -7.25 -8.95
C ALA A 342 12.90 -7.89 -7.72
N TRP A 343 12.14 -8.65 -6.92
CA TRP A 343 12.60 -9.35 -5.71
C TRP A 343 12.89 -10.83 -5.99
#